data_b9b3d4073bb36531bd33d883c4f1cc8e
#
_entry.id   b9b3d4073bb36531bd33d883c4f1cc8e
#
_cell.length_a   1.000
_cell.length_b   1.000
_cell.length_c   1.000
_cell.angle_alpha   90.00
_cell.angle_beta   90.00
_cell.angle_gamma   90.00
#
_symmetry.space_group_name_H-M   'P 1'
#
loop_
_entity.id
_entity.type
_entity.pdbx_description
1 polymer ?
#
loop_
_entity_poly.entity_id
_entity_poly.type
_entity_poly.pdbx_seq_one_letter_code
_entity_poly.pdbx_strand_id
1 'polypeptide(L)'
;MPKDYGAAPASSPRLTTMRRMRYPVEEFTAEERALLAPHFTNLDRPVFALVNLPETVKGALFARYSRYSGTVRRLYLEEFAADAPAGGRPFDEDEGARAAQLYERVFAGYGDDSIAQLGGAHVACEWVSNILTKLLQRGRLAAYLEQSTRYIPYDKPLPEGGYRFYRDDRLGPEFAAAMDEIFAIYSRSLTAVEEWAAARWPRGEEPEAAWRRSIRAKALDLLRGLLPAATLSHVGIYATGQAYEQLIMRLLASPLPEAREYGGMILRELKQVMPSFVSRVDRPERGGEWISYLERRREQTESWVARLGLDRRGSDSDVPSVELIHVDGSEEDLLASSLFESASVPETEVLARIDVLDREERAQLLGALVGERANRRHRPGRGFEALRYRFEIVSDYGAFRDLQRHRMLTCQWQRLTPDLGAGIPEEVREAGVGEEFERALEVSRDEYERLVEAGLGEQAPYALSLAYRIRYTLDLNAREAMHLIELRSGREGHPTYRAVAQAMHERIAAVHPGVAAAMSHVDTSVEPRLERIMSEIRTHRKRVSAGHSE
;
A
#
# COMPACT_ATOMS: atom_id res chain seq x y z
N MET A 1 31.03 47.47 32.29
CA MET A 1 29.77 47.01 32.89
C MET A 1 29.00 46.25 31.83
N PRO A 2 28.94 44.94 31.85
CA PRO A 2 28.12 44.17 30.94
C PRO A 2 26.72 44.04 31.54
N LYS A 3 25.69 44.21 30.68
CA LYS A 3 24.30 44.01 31.05
C LYS A 3 23.96 42.52 30.89
N ASP A 4 23.56 41.92 32.01
CA ASP A 4 22.94 40.62 32.10
C ASP A 4 21.61 40.60 31.33
N TYR A 5 21.52 39.75 30.33
CA TYR A 5 20.26 39.32 29.77
C TYR A 5 19.96 37.90 30.30
N GLY A 6 19.16 37.86 31.37
CA GLY A 6 18.59 36.64 31.88
C GLY A 6 17.67 36.03 30.81
N ALA A 7 18.09 34.93 30.23
CA ALA A 7 17.24 34.08 29.40
C ALA A 7 16.28 33.28 30.30
N ALA A 8 14.99 33.58 30.19
CA ALA A 8 13.95 32.70 30.72
C ALA A 8 13.96 31.37 29.93
N PRO A 9 13.83 30.22 30.60
CA PRO A 9 13.77 28.98 29.88
C PRO A 9 12.42 28.91 29.11
N ALA A 10 12.51 28.79 27.79
CA ALA A 10 11.38 28.47 26.93
C ALA A 10 10.75 27.17 27.42
N SER A 11 9.58 27.28 28.02
CA SER A 11 8.75 26.12 28.37
C SER A 11 8.41 25.39 27.08
N SER A 12 9.02 24.22 26.90
CA SER A 12 8.58 23.24 25.91
C SER A 12 7.05 23.08 26.02
N PRO A 13 6.29 23.11 24.92
CA PRO A 13 4.87 22.86 25.00
C PRO A 13 4.68 21.50 25.67
N ARG A 14 4.08 21.49 26.85
CA ARG A 14 3.63 20.27 27.53
C ARG A 14 2.68 19.60 26.54
N LEU A 15 3.12 18.49 25.96
CA LEU A 15 2.24 17.55 25.28
C LEU A 15 1.09 17.25 26.24
N THR A 16 -0.04 17.92 26.02
CA THR A 16 -1.31 17.58 26.64
C THR A 16 -1.49 16.09 26.45
N THR A 17 -1.83 15.39 27.50
CA THR A 17 -2.05 13.94 27.57
C THR A 17 -2.89 13.51 26.37
N MET A 18 -2.24 13.13 25.27
CA MET A 18 -2.91 12.49 24.14
C MET A 18 -3.54 11.22 24.68
N ARG A 19 -4.86 11.08 24.54
CA ARG A 19 -5.53 9.82 24.78
C ARG A 19 -4.80 8.75 24.00
N ARG A 20 -4.21 7.76 24.69
CA ARG A 20 -3.34 6.76 24.07
C ARG A 20 -4.16 5.93 23.10
N MET A 21 -3.69 5.84 21.87
CA MET A 21 -4.13 4.86 20.89
C MET A 21 -3.99 3.46 21.50
N ARG A 22 -5.02 2.62 21.37
CA ARG A 22 -5.00 1.26 21.88
C ARG A 22 -4.54 0.32 20.76
N TYR A 23 -3.40 -0.29 20.95
CA TYR A 23 -2.89 -1.38 20.11
C TYR A 23 -2.50 -2.57 20.99
N PRO A 24 -2.61 -3.80 20.47
CA PRO A 24 -2.14 -4.98 21.17
C PRO A 24 -0.63 -4.91 21.40
N VAL A 25 -0.19 -5.21 22.61
CA VAL A 25 1.23 -5.40 22.95
C VAL A 25 1.47 -6.90 23.07
N GLU A 26 2.37 -7.42 22.25
CA GLU A 26 2.73 -8.83 22.30
C GLU A 26 3.65 -9.08 23.49
N GLU A 27 3.34 -10.13 24.25
CA GLU A 27 4.17 -10.58 25.37
C GLU A 27 5.21 -11.61 24.91
N PHE A 28 6.43 -11.46 25.41
CA PHE A 28 7.55 -12.34 25.15
C PHE A 28 8.14 -12.86 26.46
N THR A 29 8.54 -14.14 26.49
CA THR A 29 9.29 -14.71 27.61
C THR A 29 10.66 -14.04 27.77
N ALA A 30 11.34 -14.27 28.89
CA ALA A 30 12.69 -13.73 29.11
C ALA A 30 13.69 -14.23 28.06
N GLU A 31 13.59 -15.51 27.67
CA GLU A 31 14.42 -16.12 26.63
C GLU A 31 14.13 -15.51 25.24
N GLU A 32 12.85 -15.36 24.87
CA GLU A 32 12.45 -14.71 23.61
C GLU A 32 12.95 -13.26 23.54
N ARG A 33 12.85 -12.52 24.65
CA ARG A 33 13.38 -11.14 24.73
C ARG A 33 14.89 -11.08 24.51
N ALA A 34 15.64 -12.03 25.06
CA ALA A 34 17.08 -12.11 24.87
C ALA A 34 17.45 -12.36 23.40
N LEU A 35 16.67 -13.17 22.67
CA LEU A 35 16.85 -13.42 21.24
C LEU A 35 16.46 -12.22 20.37
N LEU A 36 15.43 -11.48 20.76
CA LEU A 36 14.90 -10.34 19.98
C LEU A 36 15.70 -9.04 20.19
N ALA A 37 16.17 -8.78 21.40
CA ALA A 37 16.78 -7.50 21.78
C ALA A 37 17.95 -7.05 20.89
N PRO A 38 18.83 -7.92 20.37
CA PRO A 38 19.89 -7.50 19.46
C PRO A 38 19.40 -7.03 18.08
N HIS A 39 18.16 -7.38 17.69
CA HIS A 39 17.67 -7.24 16.33
C HIS A 39 16.49 -6.27 16.18
N PHE A 40 15.88 -5.80 17.29
CA PHE A 40 14.73 -4.92 17.29
C PHE A 40 14.93 -3.77 18.28
N THR A 41 14.69 -2.55 17.86
CA THR A 41 14.92 -1.34 18.68
C THR A 41 14.00 -1.24 19.89
N ASN A 42 12.89 -1.96 19.91
CA ASN A 42 12.02 -2.15 21.08
C ASN A 42 11.14 -3.40 20.91
N LEU A 43 10.54 -3.87 22.01
CA LEU A 43 9.69 -5.06 22.04
C LEU A 43 8.25 -4.81 22.54
N ASP A 44 7.90 -3.56 22.81
CA ASP A 44 6.67 -3.14 23.50
C ASP A 44 5.82 -2.13 22.72
N ARG A 45 6.32 -1.66 21.57
CA ARG A 45 5.63 -0.67 20.73
C ARG A 45 5.38 -1.20 19.32
N PRO A 46 4.34 -0.73 18.62
CA PRO A 46 3.99 -1.21 17.28
C PRO A 46 4.93 -0.67 16.19
N VAL A 47 5.82 0.27 16.51
CA VAL A 47 6.84 0.83 15.61
C VAL A 47 8.23 0.51 16.16
N PHE A 48 9.06 -0.10 15.33
CA PHE A 48 10.45 -0.46 15.66
C PHE A 48 11.27 -0.57 14.38
N ALA A 49 12.59 -0.47 14.53
CA ALA A 49 13.54 -0.71 13.45
C ALA A 49 14.20 -2.09 13.62
N LEU A 50 14.55 -2.71 12.50
CA LEU A 50 15.36 -3.92 12.44
C LEU A 50 16.83 -3.53 12.28
N VAL A 51 17.67 -4.06 13.17
CA VAL A 51 19.11 -3.79 13.24
C VAL A 51 19.88 -5.13 13.28
N ASN A 52 21.15 -5.10 12.95
CA ASN A 52 22.06 -6.26 13.08
C ASN A 52 21.57 -7.54 12.38
N LEU A 53 20.83 -7.40 11.30
CA LEU A 53 20.40 -8.50 10.43
C LEU A 53 20.93 -8.26 9.00
N PRO A 54 21.42 -9.30 8.31
CA PRO A 54 21.74 -9.22 6.89
C PRO A 54 20.53 -8.73 6.06
N GLU A 55 20.76 -7.94 5.03
CA GLU A 55 19.69 -7.42 4.17
C GLU A 55 18.84 -8.53 3.52
N THR A 56 19.47 -9.67 3.20
CA THR A 56 18.78 -10.87 2.69
C THR A 56 17.79 -11.44 3.70
N VAL A 57 18.16 -11.48 4.98
CA VAL A 57 17.29 -11.95 6.07
C VAL A 57 16.14 -10.95 6.29
N LYS A 58 16.43 -9.63 6.32
CA LYS A 58 15.38 -8.60 6.43
C LYS A 58 14.37 -8.69 5.29
N GLY A 59 14.85 -8.87 4.05
CA GLY A 59 14.00 -9.03 2.88
C GLY A 59 13.12 -10.28 2.94
N ALA A 60 13.69 -11.43 3.33
CA ALA A 60 12.96 -12.68 3.49
C ALA A 60 11.91 -12.58 4.61
N LEU A 61 12.27 -11.98 5.74
CA LEU A 61 11.38 -11.76 6.88
C LEU A 61 10.16 -10.93 6.47
N PHE A 62 10.33 -9.80 5.79
CA PHE A 62 9.20 -9.00 5.32
C PHE A 62 8.39 -9.68 4.21
N ALA A 63 9.03 -10.45 3.32
CA ALA A 63 8.33 -11.24 2.30
C ALA A 63 7.39 -12.27 2.95
N ARG A 64 7.86 -12.97 3.97
CA ARG A 64 7.09 -13.96 4.73
C ARG A 64 6.01 -13.30 5.59
N TYR A 65 6.34 -12.16 6.21
CA TYR A 65 5.46 -11.37 7.05
C TYR A 65 4.17 -10.93 6.34
N SER A 66 4.22 -10.66 5.04
CA SER A 66 3.02 -10.29 4.25
C SER A 66 1.92 -11.35 4.26
N ARG A 67 2.25 -12.59 4.60
CA ARG A 67 1.36 -13.76 4.61
C ARG A 67 1.28 -14.45 5.98
N TYR A 68 1.74 -13.75 7.01
CA TYR A 68 1.77 -14.23 8.39
C TYR A 68 0.78 -13.42 9.25
N SER A 69 0.06 -14.07 10.13
CA SER A 69 -1.01 -13.42 10.92
C SER A 69 -0.51 -12.71 12.18
N GLY A 70 0.67 -13.08 12.67
CA GLY A 70 1.30 -12.51 13.87
C GLY A 70 2.14 -11.27 13.55
N THR A 71 2.96 -10.87 14.53
CA THR A 71 3.92 -9.77 14.40
C THR A 71 5.20 -10.22 13.71
N VAL A 72 6.00 -9.29 13.20
CA VAL A 72 7.30 -9.62 12.59
C VAL A 72 8.29 -10.17 13.63
N ARG A 73 8.17 -9.78 14.90
CA ARG A 73 8.99 -10.30 16.01
C ARG A 73 8.68 -11.77 16.28
N ARG A 74 7.39 -12.13 16.29
CA ARG A 74 6.97 -13.53 16.44
C ARG A 74 7.43 -14.37 15.26
N LEU A 75 7.24 -13.88 14.04
CA LEU A 75 7.72 -14.55 12.85
C LEU A 75 9.24 -14.77 12.86
N TYR A 76 10.02 -13.78 13.35
CA TYR A 76 11.46 -13.94 13.49
C TYR A 76 11.82 -15.09 14.43
N LEU A 77 11.17 -15.18 15.60
CA LEU A 77 11.40 -16.25 16.55
C LEU A 77 11.07 -17.63 15.98
N GLU A 78 9.98 -17.73 15.24
CA GLU A 78 9.46 -19.01 14.74
C GLU A 78 10.23 -19.54 13.52
N GLU A 79 10.66 -18.67 12.62
CA GLU A 79 11.18 -19.10 11.31
C GLU A 79 12.65 -18.69 11.05
N PHE A 80 13.23 -17.75 11.80
CA PHE A 80 14.53 -17.17 11.45
C PHE A 80 15.56 -17.19 12.61
N ALA A 81 15.12 -17.26 13.86
CA ALA A 81 16.03 -17.15 15.01
C ALA A 81 17.03 -18.31 15.08
N ALA A 82 16.64 -19.50 14.63
CA ALA A 82 17.50 -20.69 14.63
C ALA A 82 18.63 -20.62 13.57
N ASP A 83 18.38 -19.92 12.46
CA ASP A 83 19.30 -19.78 11.33
C ASP A 83 20.10 -18.47 11.38
N ALA A 84 19.81 -17.60 12.36
CA ALA A 84 20.55 -16.35 12.52
C ALA A 84 21.99 -16.67 12.97
N PRO A 85 23.04 -16.19 12.27
CA PRO A 85 24.41 -16.42 12.70
C PRO A 85 24.60 -15.86 14.11
N ALA A 86 25.03 -16.73 15.03
CA ALA A 86 25.41 -16.34 16.37
C ALA A 86 26.54 -15.31 16.29
N GLY A 87 26.25 -14.04 16.62
CA GLY A 87 27.22 -12.97 16.62
C GLY A 87 26.85 -11.76 15.76
N GLY A 88 25.64 -11.22 15.92
CA GLY A 88 25.43 -9.82 15.55
C GLY A 88 26.43 -8.97 16.31
N ARG A 89 27.48 -8.46 15.64
CA ARG A 89 28.34 -7.44 16.25
C ARG A 89 27.45 -6.30 16.75
N PRO A 90 27.60 -5.85 18.02
CA PRO A 90 27.01 -4.60 18.43
C PRO A 90 27.47 -3.51 17.43
N PHE A 91 26.59 -2.58 17.13
CA PHE A 91 26.94 -1.38 16.40
C PHE A 91 28.19 -0.79 17.10
N ASP A 92 29.27 -0.61 16.36
CA ASP A 92 30.46 0.05 16.91
C ASP A 92 30.09 1.53 17.10
N GLU A 93 30.03 1.97 18.37
CA GLU A 93 29.66 3.34 18.73
C GLU A 93 30.57 4.37 18.02
N ASP A 94 31.81 3.99 17.72
CA ASP A 94 32.78 4.82 17.00
C ASP A 94 32.46 4.98 15.49
N GLU A 95 31.92 3.96 14.83
CA GLU A 95 31.49 4.07 13.42
C GLU A 95 30.25 4.98 13.31
N GLY A 96 29.32 4.89 14.27
CA GLY A 96 28.16 5.76 14.37
C GLY A 96 28.52 7.22 14.62
N ALA A 97 29.46 7.50 15.51
CA ALA A 97 29.90 8.85 15.85
C ALA A 97 30.67 9.53 14.71
N ARG A 98 31.53 8.80 13.99
CA ARG A 98 32.25 9.32 12.81
C ARG A 98 31.31 9.59 11.63
N ALA A 99 30.36 8.73 11.39
CA ALA A 99 29.33 8.93 10.39
C ALA A 99 28.47 10.17 10.75
N ALA A 100 28.02 10.30 12.00
CA ALA A 100 27.27 11.44 12.48
C ALA A 100 28.02 12.78 12.30
N GLN A 101 29.32 12.86 12.64
CA GLN A 101 30.16 14.05 12.42
C GLN A 101 30.32 14.39 10.94
N LEU A 102 30.49 13.38 10.08
CA LEU A 102 30.55 13.58 8.63
C LEU A 102 29.25 14.14 8.10
N TYR A 103 28.13 13.53 8.48
CA TYR A 103 26.80 13.96 8.08
C TYR A 103 26.46 15.37 8.58
N GLU A 104 26.74 15.70 9.84
CA GLU A 104 26.47 17.02 10.38
C GLU A 104 27.24 18.10 9.64
N ARG A 105 28.51 17.85 9.30
CA ARG A 105 29.35 18.78 8.51
C ARG A 105 28.81 18.95 7.09
N VAL A 106 28.37 17.92 6.44
CA VAL A 106 27.91 17.96 5.04
C VAL A 106 26.46 18.48 4.97
N PHE A 107 25.57 18.06 5.88
CA PHE A 107 24.20 18.56 5.95
C PHE A 107 24.12 20.03 6.40
N ALA A 108 24.89 20.42 7.39
CA ALA A 108 24.91 21.80 7.88
C ALA A 108 25.62 22.75 6.92
N GLY A 109 26.63 22.26 6.16
CA GLY A 109 27.48 23.10 5.33
C GLY A 109 27.02 23.26 3.88
N TYR A 110 26.45 22.22 3.25
CA TYR A 110 26.19 22.21 1.79
C TYR A 110 24.73 21.98 1.42
N GLY A 111 23.85 21.58 2.35
CA GLY A 111 22.43 21.35 2.07
C GLY A 111 22.18 20.22 1.07
N ASP A 112 23.12 19.29 0.91
CA ASP A 112 23.06 18.22 -0.07
C ASP A 112 22.12 17.10 0.38
N ASP A 113 20.87 17.14 -0.13
CA ASP A 113 19.84 16.13 0.14
C ASP A 113 20.23 14.75 -0.39
N SER A 114 21.20 14.64 -1.31
CA SER A 114 21.63 13.37 -1.90
C SER A 114 22.29 12.45 -0.87
N ILE A 115 22.92 13.00 0.14
CA ILE A 115 23.56 12.24 1.22
C ILE A 115 22.52 11.54 2.10
N ALA A 116 21.36 12.16 2.30
CA ALA A 116 20.24 11.54 3.02
C ALA A 116 19.68 10.28 2.34
N GLN A 117 20.09 10.03 1.10
CA GLN A 117 19.72 8.83 0.34
C GLN A 117 20.69 7.65 0.56
N LEU A 118 21.88 7.90 1.12
CA LEU A 118 22.92 6.86 1.28
C LEU A 118 22.65 5.91 2.45
N GLY A 119 21.91 6.34 3.47
CA GLY A 119 21.51 5.51 4.59
C GLY A 119 20.05 5.10 4.51
N GLY A 120 19.74 3.85 4.85
CA GLY A 120 18.39 3.32 4.86
C GLY A 120 18.11 2.49 6.09
N ALA A 121 16.84 2.27 6.38
CA ALA A 121 16.39 1.44 7.48
C ALA A 121 15.16 0.62 7.10
N HIS A 122 15.01 -0.54 7.77
CA HIS A 122 13.77 -1.31 7.75
C HIS A 122 12.94 -0.94 8.97
N VAL A 123 11.73 -0.48 8.73
CA VAL A 123 10.75 -0.15 9.78
C VAL A 123 9.52 -1.00 9.60
N ALA A 124 9.05 -1.64 10.66
CA ALA A 124 7.75 -2.27 10.70
C ALA A 124 6.76 -1.34 11.39
N CYS A 125 5.62 -1.11 10.74
CA CYS A 125 4.46 -0.44 11.31
C CYS A 125 3.37 -1.50 11.50
N GLU A 126 3.17 -1.92 12.71
CA GLU A 126 2.17 -2.93 13.08
C GLU A 126 0.89 -2.25 13.57
N TRP A 127 -0.24 -2.95 13.42
CA TRP A 127 -1.54 -2.48 13.90
C TRP A 127 -1.98 -1.15 13.30
N VAL A 128 -1.71 -0.97 12.00
CA VAL A 128 -2.10 0.21 11.22
C VAL A 128 -3.43 -0.02 10.52
N SER A 129 -4.32 0.96 10.53
CA SER A 129 -5.56 0.88 9.77
C SER A 129 -5.32 0.80 8.26
N ASN A 130 -6.31 0.31 7.51
CA ASN A 130 -6.25 0.32 6.05
C ASN A 130 -6.24 1.75 5.46
N ILE A 131 -6.70 2.75 6.20
CA ILE A 131 -6.55 4.16 5.84
C ILE A 131 -5.07 4.56 5.94
N LEU A 132 -4.45 4.29 7.10
CA LEU A 132 -3.05 4.66 7.33
C LEU A 132 -2.09 3.92 6.39
N THR A 133 -2.38 2.65 6.04
CA THR A 133 -1.51 1.93 5.08
C THR A 133 -1.33 2.69 3.77
N LYS A 134 -2.34 3.43 3.31
CA LYS A 134 -2.27 4.19 2.04
C LYS A 134 -1.43 5.45 2.18
N LEU A 135 -1.46 6.09 3.35
CA LEU A 135 -0.60 7.24 3.65
C LEU A 135 0.87 6.81 3.79
N LEU A 136 1.13 5.68 4.46
CA LEU A 136 2.47 5.10 4.58
C LEU A 136 3.06 4.76 3.20
N GLN A 137 2.26 4.15 2.32
CA GLN A 137 2.69 3.64 1.01
C GLN A 137 2.65 4.68 -0.12
N ARG A 138 2.44 5.95 0.18
CA ARG A 138 2.36 7.02 -0.83
C ARG A 138 3.70 7.38 -1.46
N GLY A 139 4.81 7.15 -0.76
CA GLY A 139 6.15 7.51 -1.22
C GLY A 139 6.62 6.65 -2.40
N ARG A 140 7.31 7.28 -3.38
CA ARG A 140 7.87 6.56 -4.54
C ARG A 140 9.22 5.92 -4.24
N LEU A 141 10.05 6.56 -3.41
CA LEU A 141 11.42 6.16 -3.13
C LEU A 141 11.53 5.25 -1.90
N ALA A 142 10.64 4.27 -1.81
CA ALA A 142 10.65 3.29 -0.74
C ALA A 142 10.16 1.92 -1.24
N ALA A 143 10.47 0.86 -0.51
CA ALA A 143 9.88 -0.44 -0.70
C ALA A 143 8.87 -0.70 0.43
N TYR A 144 7.74 -1.31 0.08
CA TYR A 144 6.65 -1.58 1.01
C TYR A 144 6.18 -3.02 0.88
N LEU A 145 5.84 -3.62 2.00
CA LEU A 145 5.17 -4.90 2.04
C LEU A 145 4.04 -4.83 3.07
N GLU A 146 2.82 -5.01 2.63
CA GLU A 146 1.62 -4.96 3.46
C GLU A 146 1.06 -6.37 3.67
N GLN A 147 0.61 -6.65 4.89
CA GLN A 147 -0.09 -7.89 5.22
C GLN A 147 -1.36 -8.00 4.36
N SER A 148 -1.60 -9.19 3.82
CA SER A 148 -2.65 -9.38 2.82
C SER A 148 -3.97 -9.81 3.45
N THR A 149 -5.02 -9.04 3.26
CA THR A 149 -6.42 -9.40 3.58
C THR A 149 -6.96 -10.55 2.72
N ARG A 150 -6.24 -10.97 1.69
CA ARG A 150 -6.60 -12.05 0.77
C ARG A 150 -6.04 -13.42 1.20
N TYR A 151 -5.16 -13.48 2.21
CA TYR A 151 -4.52 -14.71 2.70
C TYR A 151 -4.77 -14.94 4.18
N ILE A 152 -5.08 -13.90 4.92
CA ILE A 152 -5.24 -13.94 6.37
C ILE A 152 -6.69 -13.68 6.70
N PRO A 153 -7.36 -14.60 7.39
CA PRO A 153 -8.71 -14.37 7.90
C PRO A 153 -8.68 -13.40 9.09
N TYR A 154 -9.72 -12.61 9.21
CA TYR A 154 -9.95 -11.69 10.32
C TYR A 154 -11.13 -12.17 11.18
N ASP A 155 -11.31 -13.48 11.24
CA ASP A 155 -12.49 -14.18 11.77
C ASP A 155 -12.46 -14.44 13.29
N LYS A 156 -11.36 -14.07 13.97
CA LYS A 156 -11.20 -14.34 15.40
C LYS A 156 -11.00 -13.05 16.19
N PRO A 157 -11.68 -12.91 17.34
CA PRO A 157 -11.38 -11.85 18.28
C PRO A 157 -9.93 -11.92 18.78
N LEU A 158 -9.41 -10.79 19.23
CA LEU A 158 -8.13 -10.70 19.92
C LEU A 158 -8.25 -11.32 21.33
N PRO A 159 -7.15 -11.78 21.94
CA PRO A 159 -7.17 -12.34 23.31
C PRO A 159 -7.76 -11.39 24.34
N GLU A 160 -7.57 -10.08 24.18
CA GLU A 160 -8.11 -9.04 25.07
C GLU A 160 -9.59 -8.72 24.78
N GLY A 161 -10.19 -9.37 23.79
CA GLY A 161 -11.56 -9.15 23.32
C GLY A 161 -11.66 -8.16 22.17
N GLY A 162 -12.78 -8.26 21.41
CA GLY A 162 -13.00 -7.47 20.18
C GLY A 162 -12.16 -7.93 19.00
N TYR A 163 -12.50 -7.42 17.81
CA TYR A 163 -11.78 -7.76 16.56
C TYR A 163 -10.63 -6.81 16.25
N ARG A 164 -9.88 -7.10 15.18
CA ARG A 164 -8.68 -6.36 14.74
C ARG A 164 -9.06 -5.10 13.96
N PHE A 165 -9.48 -4.04 14.65
CA PHE A 165 -9.74 -2.73 14.05
C PHE A 165 -9.15 -1.60 14.90
N TYR A 166 -8.95 -0.44 14.27
CA TYR A 166 -8.45 0.78 14.91
C TYR A 166 -9.42 1.24 15.99
N ARG A 167 -8.90 1.50 17.19
CA ARG A 167 -9.65 1.96 18.36
C ARG A 167 -9.11 3.30 18.82
N ASP A 168 -10.02 4.25 18.99
CA ASP A 168 -9.73 5.57 19.52
C ASP A 168 -10.92 6.00 20.37
N ASP A 169 -10.67 6.39 21.61
CA ASP A 169 -11.74 6.77 22.55
C ASP A 169 -12.63 7.93 22.04
N ARG A 170 -12.10 8.74 21.11
CA ARG A 170 -12.86 9.83 20.45
C ARG A 170 -13.97 9.34 19.54
N LEU A 171 -13.86 8.14 18.99
CA LEU A 171 -14.86 7.55 18.10
C LEU A 171 -16.09 7.04 18.85
N GLY A 172 -15.97 6.84 20.17
CA GLY A 172 -17.05 6.39 21.05
C GLY A 172 -17.24 4.88 21.06
N PRO A 173 -18.06 4.38 21.99
CA PRO A 173 -18.39 2.96 22.10
C PRO A 173 -19.26 2.46 20.94
N GLU A 174 -20.07 3.32 20.33
CA GLU A 174 -20.91 3.01 19.16
C GLU A 174 -20.07 2.55 17.98
N PHE A 175 -18.95 3.24 17.72
CA PHE A 175 -18.00 2.84 16.68
C PHE A 175 -17.47 1.43 16.94
N ALA A 176 -17.06 1.13 18.17
CA ALA A 176 -16.56 -0.19 18.51
C ALA A 176 -17.63 -1.27 18.31
N ALA A 177 -18.87 -1.00 18.71
CA ALA A 177 -20.00 -1.93 18.54
C ALA A 177 -20.32 -2.17 17.05
N ALA A 178 -20.34 -1.13 16.23
CA ALA A 178 -20.55 -1.23 14.78
C ALA A 178 -19.45 -2.07 14.10
N MET A 179 -18.18 -1.83 14.46
CA MET A 179 -17.07 -2.61 13.93
C MET A 179 -17.16 -4.08 14.36
N ASP A 180 -17.43 -4.35 15.62
CA ASP A 180 -17.58 -5.73 16.13
C ASP A 180 -18.76 -6.45 15.44
N GLU A 181 -19.88 -5.77 15.12
CA GLU A 181 -20.99 -6.33 14.34
C GLU A 181 -20.55 -6.72 12.92
N ILE A 182 -19.84 -5.82 12.21
CA ILE A 182 -19.35 -6.09 10.85
C ILE A 182 -18.40 -7.29 10.84
N PHE A 183 -17.46 -7.36 11.78
CA PHE A 183 -16.54 -8.49 11.89
C PHE A 183 -17.26 -9.80 12.28
N ALA A 184 -18.29 -9.75 13.11
CA ALA A 184 -19.12 -10.91 13.43
C ALA A 184 -19.86 -11.42 12.19
N ILE A 185 -20.39 -10.52 11.34
CA ILE A 185 -20.99 -10.86 10.05
C ILE A 185 -19.94 -11.53 9.16
N TYR A 186 -18.76 -10.92 9.00
CA TYR A 186 -17.67 -11.49 8.22
C TYR A 186 -17.32 -12.92 8.69
N SER A 187 -17.17 -13.12 10.00
CA SER A 187 -16.76 -14.40 10.58
C SER A 187 -17.76 -15.52 10.34
N ARG A 188 -19.07 -15.25 10.56
CA ARG A 188 -20.11 -16.27 10.32
C ARG A 188 -20.35 -16.55 8.83
N SER A 189 -20.18 -15.55 7.96
CA SER A 189 -20.34 -15.72 6.51
C SER A 189 -19.21 -16.55 5.90
N LEU A 190 -18.03 -16.61 6.53
CA LEU A 190 -16.85 -17.25 5.96
C LEU A 190 -17.06 -18.75 5.73
N THR A 191 -17.67 -19.45 6.69
CA THR A 191 -17.96 -20.90 6.57
C THR A 191 -18.94 -21.18 5.44
N ALA A 192 -20.01 -20.42 5.35
CA ALA A 192 -21.03 -20.61 4.29
C ALA A 192 -20.43 -20.38 2.89
N VAL A 193 -19.60 -19.36 2.73
CA VAL A 193 -18.93 -19.09 1.44
C VAL A 193 -17.87 -20.15 1.11
N GLU A 194 -17.16 -20.71 2.09
CA GLU A 194 -16.25 -21.84 1.88
C GLU A 194 -17.01 -23.10 1.42
N GLU A 195 -18.14 -23.42 2.05
CA GLU A 195 -18.98 -24.55 1.69
C GLU A 195 -19.55 -24.39 0.27
N TRP A 196 -20.07 -23.20 -0.06
CA TRP A 196 -20.54 -22.88 -1.39
C TRP A 196 -19.42 -23.01 -2.43
N ALA A 197 -18.23 -22.45 -2.16
CA ALA A 197 -17.09 -22.51 -3.06
C ALA A 197 -16.61 -23.96 -3.26
N ALA A 198 -16.61 -24.79 -2.21
CA ALA A 198 -16.26 -26.20 -2.30
C ALA A 198 -17.26 -27.01 -3.16
N ALA A 199 -18.56 -26.70 -3.07
CA ALA A 199 -19.60 -27.31 -3.89
C ALA A 199 -19.51 -26.84 -5.36
N ARG A 200 -19.20 -25.54 -5.58
CA ARG A 200 -19.12 -24.95 -6.94
C ARG A 200 -17.88 -25.41 -7.70
N TRP A 201 -16.76 -25.65 -7.01
CA TRP A 201 -15.50 -26.16 -7.55
C TRP A 201 -15.04 -27.40 -6.78
N PRO A 202 -15.70 -28.58 -7.01
CA PRO A 202 -15.32 -29.80 -6.33
C PRO A 202 -13.89 -30.20 -6.68
N ARG A 203 -13.21 -30.87 -5.75
CA ARG A 203 -11.84 -31.33 -5.96
C ARG A 203 -11.78 -32.34 -7.13
N GLY A 204 -10.86 -32.08 -8.06
CA GLY A 204 -10.47 -33.00 -9.12
C GLY A 204 -9.24 -33.83 -8.76
N GLU A 205 -8.23 -33.80 -9.62
CA GLU A 205 -6.95 -34.54 -9.46
C GLU A 205 -5.91 -33.74 -8.64
N GLU A 206 -6.20 -32.50 -8.28
CA GLU A 206 -5.28 -31.64 -7.53
C GLU A 206 -5.07 -32.11 -6.09
N PRO A 207 -3.88 -31.83 -5.51
CA PRO A 207 -3.59 -32.14 -4.12
C PRO A 207 -4.62 -31.49 -3.19
N GLU A 208 -5.14 -32.25 -2.22
CA GLU A 208 -6.19 -31.79 -1.30
C GLU A 208 -5.83 -30.49 -0.58
N ALA A 209 -4.61 -30.39 -0.09
CA ALA A 209 -4.13 -29.19 0.59
C ALA A 209 -4.08 -27.96 -0.35
N ALA A 210 -3.72 -28.11 -1.62
CA ALA A 210 -3.76 -27.03 -2.60
C ALA A 210 -5.19 -26.58 -2.90
N TRP A 211 -6.11 -27.55 -3.04
CA TRP A 211 -7.52 -27.27 -3.24
C TRP A 211 -8.13 -26.56 -2.04
N ARG A 212 -7.97 -27.09 -0.81
CA ARG A 212 -8.48 -26.45 0.42
C ARG A 212 -7.98 -25.01 0.58
N ARG A 213 -6.68 -24.76 0.35
CA ARG A 213 -6.14 -23.40 0.38
C ARG A 213 -6.74 -22.48 -0.67
N SER A 214 -7.06 -23.03 -1.85
CA SER A 214 -7.70 -22.27 -2.93
C SER A 214 -9.15 -21.93 -2.60
N ILE A 215 -9.92 -22.85 -2.02
CA ILE A 215 -11.29 -22.62 -1.53
C ILE A 215 -11.29 -21.54 -0.45
N ARG A 216 -10.40 -21.66 0.57
CA ARG A 216 -10.25 -20.67 1.63
C ARG A 216 -9.90 -19.29 1.06
N ALA A 217 -8.96 -19.24 0.11
CA ALA A 217 -8.58 -17.99 -0.54
C ALA A 217 -9.72 -17.37 -1.35
N LYS A 218 -10.56 -18.17 -2.00
CA LYS A 218 -11.76 -17.69 -2.72
C LYS A 218 -12.75 -17.05 -1.76
N ALA A 219 -13.04 -17.70 -0.64
CA ALA A 219 -13.94 -17.15 0.38
C ALA A 219 -13.41 -15.85 0.98
N LEU A 220 -12.10 -15.77 1.29
CA LEU A 220 -11.47 -14.53 1.77
C LEU A 220 -11.54 -13.41 0.73
N ASP A 221 -11.36 -13.72 -0.55
CA ASP A 221 -11.46 -12.73 -1.63
C ASP A 221 -12.89 -12.18 -1.75
N LEU A 222 -13.91 -13.05 -1.72
CA LEU A 222 -15.32 -12.65 -1.84
C LEU A 222 -15.79 -11.81 -0.64
N LEU A 223 -15.35 -12.13 0.57
CA LEU A 223 -15.79 -11.46 1.79
C LEU A 223 -14.90 -10.29 2.23
N ARG A 224 -13.74 -10.06 1.59
CA ARG A 224 -12.85 -8.95 1.99
C ARG A 224 -13.53 -7.58 1.94
N GLY A 225 -14.56 -7.44 1.08
CA GLY A 225 -15.35 -6.23 0.94
C GLY A 225 -16.10 -5.83 2.22
N LEU A 226 -16.41 -6.80 3.10
CA LEU A 226 -17.02 -6.55 4.40
C LEU A 226 -16.08 -5.84 5.38
N LEU A 227 -14.78 -6.15 5.34
CA LEU A 227 -13.82 -5.59 6.29
C LEU A 227 -13.83 -4.06 6.24
N PRO A 228 -14.00 -3.36 7.38
CA PRO A 228 -13.97 -1.90 7.40
C PRO A 228 -12.57 -1.36 7.15
N ALA A 229 -12.47 -0.11 6.70
CA ALA A 229 -11.19 0.57 6.49
C ALA A 229 -10.41 0.77 7.81
N ALA A 230 -11.07 0.65 8.96
CA ALA A 230 -10.45 0.55 10.27
C ALA A 230 -9.69 -0.76 10.51
N THR A 231 -9.91 -1.81 9.71
CA THR A 231 -9.23 -3.10 9.88
C THR A 231 -7.72 -2.92 9.97
N LEU A 232 -7.11 -3.50 11.00
CA LEU A 232 -5.69 -3.37 11.27
C LEU A 232 -4.87 -4.34 10.41
N SER A 233 -3.82 -3.79 9.83
CA SER A 233 -2.83 -4.46 9.00
C SER A 233 -1.42 -4.20 9.54
N HIS A 234 -0.42 -4.76 8.89
CA HIS A 234 1.00 -4.53 9.18
C HIS A 234 1.71 -4.14 7.90
N VAL A 235 2.62 -3.17 8.00
CA VAL A 235 3.40 -2.67 6.86
C VAL A 235 4.89 -2.71 7.20
N GLY A 236 5.67 -3.44 6.41
CA GLY A 236 7.12 -3.33 6.39
C GLY A 236 7.53 -2.25 5.39
N ILE A 237 8.43 -1.38 5.80
CA ILE A 237 8.95 -0.27 4.99
C ILE A 237 10.47 -0.37 4.97
N TYR A 238 11.06 -0.31 3.76
CA TYR A 238 12.46 0.00 3.59
C TYR A 238 12.58 1.30 2.81
N ALA A 239 13.28 2.27 3.40
CA ALA A 239 13.45 3.57 2.77
C ALA A 239 14.77 4.22 3.18
N THR A 240 15.21 5.20 2.37
CA THR A 240 16.34 6.06 2.70
C THR A 240 15.93 7.14 3.70
N GLY A 241 16.91 7.78 4.34
CA GLY A 241 16.68 8.86 5.29
C GLY A 241 15.83 9.99 4.71
N GLN A 242 16.13 10.43 3.48
CA GLN A 242 15.35 11.46 2.80
C GLN A 242 13.89 11.04 2.58
N ALA A 243 13.65 9.79 2.18
CA ALA A 243 12.29 9.29 1.98
C ALA A 243 11.53 9.20 3.31
N TYR A 244 12.21 8.83 4.41
CA TYR A 244 11.64 8.85 5.74
C TYR A 244 11.34 10.27 6.24
N GLU A 245 12.22 11.25 6.05
CA GLU A 245 11.93 12.65 6.38
C GLU A 245 10.62 13.11 5.74
N GLN A 246 10.49 12.89 4.42
CA GLN A 246 9.27 13.26 3.68
C GLN A 246 8.03 12.49 4.16
N LEU A 247 8.16 11.20 4.49
CA LEU A 247 7.07 10.40 5.04
C LEU A 247 6.62 10.96 6.39
N ILE A 248 7.55 11.17 7.31
CA ILE A 248 7.27 11.63 8.67
C ILE A 248 6.60 13.01 8.64
N MET A 249 7.14 13.96 7.88
CA MET A 249 6.55 15.30 7.77
C MET A 249 5.12 15.27 7.23
N ARG A 250 4.84 14.41 6.21
CA ARG A 250 3.47 14.22 5.71
C ARG A 250 2.54 13.60 6.75
N LEU A 251 3.02 12.65 7.55
CA LEU A 251 2.23 12.03 8.61
C LEU A 251 1.94 13.03 9.74
N LEU A 252 2.94 13.80 10.15
CA LEU A 252 2.78 14.82 11.21
C LEU A 252 1.84 15.96 10.79
N ALA A 253 1.84 16.35 9.50
CA ALA A 253 0.92 17.33 8.93
C ALA A 253 -0.49 16.76 8.63
N SER A 254 -0.73 15.48 8.87
CA SER A 254 -2.03 14.83 8.58
C SER A 254 -3.12 15.28 9.55
N PRO A 255 -4.37 15.48 9.10
CA PRO A 255 -5.51 15.70 10.00
C PRO A 255 -5.83 14.46 10.85
N LEU A 256 -5.42 13.26 10.41
CA LEU A 256 -5.68 12.01 11.11
C LEU A 256 -4.75 11.83 12.32
N PRO A 257 -5.29 11.67 13.54
CA PRO A 257 -4.49 11.45 14.75
C PRO A 257 -3.61 10.20 14.67
N GLU A 258 -4.12 9.09 14.11
CA GLU A 258 -3.37 7.87 13.86
C GLU A 258 -2.09 8.15 13.05
N ALA A 259 -2.22 8.92 11.98
CA ALA A 259 -1.08 9.26 11.12
C ALA A 259 -0.01 10.07 11.88
N ARG A 260 -0.42 11.07 12.67
CA ARG A 260 0.51 11.86 13.48
C ARG A 260 1.22 11.03 14.54
N GLU A 261 0.50 10.13 15.19
CA GLU A 261 1.07 9.22 16.20
C GLU A 261 2.11 8.29 15.59
N TYR A 262 1.79 7.64 14.46
CA TYR A 262 2.75 6.78 13.75
C TYR A 262 3.94 7.58 13.20
N GLY A 263 3.73 8.79 12.70
CA GLY A 263 4.80 9.70 12.30
C GLY A 263 5.78 9.96 13.43
N GLY A 264 5.27 10.25 14.62
CA GLY A 264 6.08 10.44 15.84
C GLY A 264 6.80 9.17 16.30
N MET A 265 6.14 7.99 16.22
CA MET A 265 6.77 6.70 16.55
C MET A 265 7.90 6.36 15.57
N ILE A 266 7.67 6.49 14.27
CA ILE A 266 8.69 6.26 13.23
C ILE A 266 9.91 7.16 13.47
N LEU A 267 9.70 8.44 13.75
CA LEU A 267 10.79 9.37 14.02
C LEU A 267 11.62 8.95 15.23
N ARG A 268 10.96 8.55 16.34
CA ARG A 268 11.67 8.09 17.55
C ARG A 268 12.54 6.87 17.30
N GLU A 269 12.04 5.90 16.53
CA GLU A 269 12.79 4.67 16.24
C GLU A 269 13.94 4.93 15.27
N LEU A 270 13.73 5.76 14.24
CA LEU A 270 14.78 6.10 13.29
C LEU A 270 15.90 6.93 13.93
N LYS A 271 15.60 7.72 14.95
CA LYS A 271 16.63 8.41 15.75
C LYS A 271 17.59 7.46 16.48
N GLN A 272 17.19 6.21 16.72
CA GLN A 272 18.05 5.22 17.36
C GLN A 272 19.01 4.55 16.37
N VAL A 273 18.68 4.52 15.09
CA VAL A 273 19.45 3.77 14.06
C VAL A 273 20.07 4.66 12.98
N MET A 274 19.53 5.85 12.77
CA MET A 274 20.02 6.79 11.76
C MET A 274 19.73 8.25 12.14
N PRO A 275 20.16 8.71 13.34
CA PRO A 275 19.78 10.01 13.90
C PRO A 275 20.11 11.18 12.99
N SER A 276 21.29 11.18 12.37
CA SER A 276 21.74 12.25 11.47
C SER A 276 20.83 12.41 10.25
N PHE A 277 20.28 11.31 9.72
CA PHE A 277 19.43 11.32 8.52
C PHE A 277 18.03 11.89 8.75
N VAL A 278 17.54 11.91 9.99
CA VAL A 278 16.20 12.41 10.35
C VAL A 278 16.25 13.62 11.27
N SER A 279 17.45 14.16 11.55
CA SER A 279 17.67 15.28 12.49
C SER A 279 16.93 16.55 12.09
N ARG A 280 16.70 16.76 10.79
CA ARG A 280 16.03 17.97 10.28
C ARG A 280 14.54 18.04 10.60
N VAL A 281 13.90 16.88 10.84
CA VAL A 281 12.45 16.81 11.10
C VAL A 281 12.05 17.59 12.36
N ASP A 282 12.89 17.54 13.42
CA ASP A 282 12.61 18.23 14.69
C ASP A 282 13.04 19.70 14.72
N ARG A 283 13.79 20.16 13.73
CA ARG A 283 14.25 21.55 13.69
C ARG A 283 13.08 22.45 13.29
N PRO A 284 12.72 23.44 14.14
CA PRO A 284 11.58 24.33 13.85
C PRO A 284 11.70 25.01 12.49
N GLU A 285 12.92 25.47 12.14
CA GLU A 285 13.25 26.19 10.91
C GLU A 285 13.39 25.28 9.68
N ARG A 286 13.19 23.95 9.83
CA ARG A 286 13.23 22.96 8.75
C ARG A 286 11.96 22.13 8.72
N GLY A 287 11.89 21.05 9.52
CA GLY A 287 10.73 20.17 9.57
C GLY A 287 9.48 20.86 10.08
N GLY A 288 9.61 21.76 11.09
CA GLY A 288 8.49 22.54 11.62
C GLY A 288 7.86 23.46 10.57
N GLU A 289 8.67 24.22 9.83
CA GLU A 289 8.19 25.06 8.71
C GLU A 289 7.58 24.23 7.58
N TRP A 290 8.17 23.06 7.28
CA TRP A 290 7.65 22.19 6.23
C TRP A 290 6.29 21.57 6.62
N ILE A 291 6.14 21.12 7.86
CA ILE A 291 4.87 20.62 8.39
C ILE A 291 3.79 21.71 8.29
N SER A 292 4.10 22.92 8.78
CA SER A 292 3.19 24.07 8.70
C SER A 292 2.84 24.45 7.24
N TYR A 293 3.81 24.33 6.33
CA TYR A 293 3.55 24.55 4.89
C TYR A 293 2.56 23.52 4.34
N LEU A 294 2.72 22.24 4.68
CA LEU A 294 1.82 21.17 4.23
C LEU A 294 0.38 21.35 4.77
N GLU A 295 0.26 21.78 6.03
CA GLU A 295 -1.03 22.08 6.67
C GLU A 295 -1.72 23.26 5.97
N ARG A 296 -1.04 24.41 5.85
CA ARG A 296 -1.59 25.58 5.14
C ARG A 296 -1.96 25.26 3.71
N ARG A 297 -1.15 24.49 2.99
CA ARG A 297 -1.45 24.08 1.60
C ARG A 297 -2.73 23.27 1.53
N ARG A 298 -2.96 22.34 2.48
CA ARG A 298 -4.21 21.57 2.57
C ARG A 298 -5.39 22.50 2.80
N GLU A 299 -5.33 23.36 3.82
CA GLU A 299 -6.39 24.31 4.17
C GLU A 299 -6.75 25.23 2.99
N GLN A 300 -5.75 25.74 2.29
CA GLN A 300 -5.96 26.56 1.09
C GLN A 300 -6.64 25.77 -0.04
N THR A 301 -6.24 24.50 -0.23
CA THR A 301 -6.87 23.63 -1.23
C THR A 301 -8.34 23.38 -0.89
N GLU A 302 -8.65 23.05 0.38
CA GLU A 302 -10.02 22.83 0.88
C GLU A 302 -10.87 24.10 0.74
N SER A 303 -10.31 25.27 1.06
CA SER A 303 -10.97 26.58 0.87
C SER A 303 -11.34 26.84 -0.60
N TRP A 304 -10.46 26.50 -1.54
CA TRP A 304 -10.76 26.64 -2.96
C TRP A 304 -11.79 25.62 -3.45
N VAL A 305 -11.75 24.38 -2.96
CA VAL A 305 -12.76 23.35 -3.25
C VAL A 305 -14.15 23.85 -2.83
N ALA A 306 -14.28 24.38 -1.61
CA ALA A 306 -15.53 24.95 -1.11
C ALA A 306 -15.97 26.18 -1.93
N ARG A 307 -15.04 27.10 -2.21
CA ARG A 307 -15.31 28.32 -3.02
C ARG A 307 -15.82 28.00 -4.42
N LEU A 308 -15.30 26.93 -5.03
CA LEU A 308 -15.72 26.48 -6.37
C LEU A 308 -16.97 25.57 -6.32
N GLY A 309 -17.50 25.25 -5.12
CA GLY A 309 -18.65 24.37 -4.94
C GLY A 309 -18.39 22.93 -5.35
N LEU A 310 -17.11 22.49 -5.25
CA LEU A 310 -16.67 21.13 -5.61
C LEU A 310 -16.78 20.13 -4.43
N ASP A 311 -17.21 20.60 -3.26
CA ASP A 311 -17.48 19.83 -2.05
C ASP A 311 -18.92 19.28 -1.99
N ARG A 312 -19.74 19.59 -2.99
CA ARG A 312 -21.12 19.11 -3.07
C ARG A 312 -21.15 17.64 -3.44
N ARG A 313 -21.94 16.87 -2.68
CA ARG A 313 -22.23 15.48 -3.00
C ARG A 313 -22.96 15.44 -4.36
N GLY A 314 -22.29 14.92 -5.38
CA GLY A 314 -22.90 14.68 -6.69
C GLY A 314 -23.64 13.36 -6.67
N SER A 315 -24.77 13.29 -7.35
CA SER A 315 -25.47 12.04 -7.66
C SER A 315 -24.76 11.33 -8.83
N ASP A 316 -23.49 10.99 -8.66
CA ASP A 316 -22.78 10.21 -9.68
C ASP A 316 -23.24 8.74 -9.64
N SER A 317 -23.22 8.09 -10.80
CA SER A 317 -23.70 6.73 -10.98
C SER A 317 -23.07 5.77 -9.97
N ASP A 318 -23.89 4.97 -9.32
CA ASP A 318 -23.50 3.86 -8.44
C ASP A 318 -22.75 2.71 -9.17
N VAL A 319 -22.09 2.99 -10.28
CA VAL A 319 -21.46 2.00 -11.15
C VAL A 319 -19.95 2.22 -11.19
N PRO A 320 -19.14 1.16 -11.07
CA PRO A 320 -17.70 1.25 -11.31
C PRO A 320 -17.41 1.80 -12.71
N SER A 321 -16.41 2.69 -12.82
CA SER A 321 -16.03 3.28 -14.12
C SER A 321 -14.52 3.34 -14.29
N VAL A 322 -14.07 3.29 -15.54
CA VAL A 322 -12.67 3.50 -15.93
C VAL A 322 -12.68 4.39 -17.18
N GLU A 323 -12.33 5.65 -17.01
CA GLU A 323 -12.32 6.63 -18.08
C GLU A 323 -10.89 7.08 -18.39
N LEU A 324 -10.50 7.03 -19.67
CA LEU A 324 -9.25 7.63 -20.15
C LEU A 324 -9.49 9.11 -20.40
N ILE A 325 -9.13 9.97 -19.43
CA ILE A 325 -9.48 11.41 -19.44
C ILE A 325 -8.42 12.27 -20.14
N HIS A 326 -7.21 11.75 -20.34
CA HIS A 326 -6.14 12.48 -21.03
C HIS A 326 -5.11 11.53 -21.60
N VAL A 327 -4.58 11.90 -22.77
CA VAL A 327 -3.47 11.25 -23.46
C VAL A 327 -2.45 12.31 -23.82
N ASP A 328 -1.16 12.04 -23.59
CA ASP A 328 -0.06 12.91 -23.96
C ASP A 328 0.97 12.10 -24.75
N GLY A 329 1.27 12.53 -25.97
CA GLY A 329 2.10 11.85 -26.95
C GLY A 329 1.34 10.89 -27.88
N SER A 330 2.04 10.37 -28.84
CA SER A 330 1.55 9.45 -29.89
C SER A 330 2.40 8.17 -29.94
N GLU A 331 1.99 7.17 -30.73
CA GLU A 331 2.83 5.99 -31.00
C GLU A 331 4.12 6.38 -31.73
N GLU A 332 4.08 7.40 -32.59
CA GLU A 332 5.24 7.95 -33.29
C GLU A 332 6.25 8.57 -32.32
N ASP A 333 5.81 9.35 -31.33
CA ASP A 333 6.66 9.90 -30.27
C ASP A 333 7.34 8.79 -29.46
N LEU A 334 6.60 7.73 -29.14
CA LEU A 334 7.13 6.55 -28.45
C LEU A 334 8.21 5.84 -29.30
N LEU A 335 7.98 5.66 -30.61
CA LEU A 335 8.94 5.05 -31.52
C LEU A 335 10.20 5.92 -31.63
N ALA A 336 10.05 7.24 -31.80
CA ALA A 336 11.17 8.17 -31.90
C ALA A 336 12.03 8.15 -30.63
N SER A 337 11.41 8.27 -29.48
CA SER A 337 12.10 8.22 -28.20
C SER A 337 12.79 6.87 -27.96
N SER A 338 12.20 5.77 -28.43
CA SER A 338 12.80 4.44 -28.29
C SER A 338 14.02 4.23 -29.17
N LEU A 339 14.10 4.88 -30.33
CA LEU A 339 15.26 4.84 -31.24
C LEU A 339 16.37 5.80 -30.85
N PHE A 340 16.04 6.85 -30.06
CA PHE A 340 16.92 7.98 -29.78
C PHE A 340 18.27 7.57 -29.19
N GLU A 341 18.31 6.63 -28.24
CA GLU A 341 19.56 6.14 -27.63
C GLU A 341 20.53 5.50 -28.66
N SER A 342 20.02 4.98 -29.77
CA SER A 342 20.81 4.34 -30.83
C SER A 342 21.02 5.23 -32.07
N ALA A 343 20.30 6.37 -32.12
CA ALA A 343 20.42 7.33 -33.23
C ALA A 343 21.66 8.23 -33.03
N SER A 344 22.13 8.80 -34.14
CA SER A 344 23.20 9.81 -34.15
C SER A 344 22.71 11.17 -34.67
N VAL A 345 21.40 11.37 -34.66
CA VAL A 345 20.73 12.59 -35.15
C VAL A 345 19.74 13.10 -34.08
N PRO A 346 19.33 14.39 -34.15
CA PRO A 346 18.33 14.93 -33.24
C PRO A 346 17.00 14.16 -33.28
N GLU A 347 16.28 14.11 -32.18
CA GLU A 347 14.98 13.40 -32.05
C GLU A 347 13.95 13.89 -33.08
N THR A 348 13.96 15.18 -33.41
CA THR A 348 13.10 15.75 -34.45
C THR A 348 13.35 15.15 -35.84
N GLU A 349 14.60 14.78 -36.14
CA GLU A 349 14.94 14.09 -37.41
C GLU A 349 14.50 12.61 -37.33
N VAL A 350 14.65 11.96 -36.17
CA VAL A 350 14.15 10.58 -35.95
C VAL A 350 12.64 10.55 -36.18
N LEU A 351 11.90 11.47 -35.60
CA LEU A 351 10.44 11.58 -35.74
C LEU A 351 10.07 11.79 -37.23
N ALA A 352 10.73 12.72 -37.95
CA ALA A 352 10.47 12.94 -39.36
C ALA A 352 10.71 11.68 -40.25
N ARG A 353 11.62 10.78 -39.84
CA ARG A 353 11.80 9.50 -40.50
C ARG A 353 10.70 8.49 -40.19
N ILE A 354 10.15 8.53 -38.98
CA ILE A 354 9.05 7.65 -38.58
C ILE A 354 7.76 8.09 -39.28
N ASP A 355 7.53 9.40 -39.46
CA ASP A 355 6.33 9.95 -40.09
C ASP A 355 6.13 9.46 -41.52
N VAL A 356 7.20 9.15 -42.22
CA VAL A 356 7.14 8.62 -43.61
C VAL A 356 6.95 7.11 -43.71
N LEU A 357 7.04 6.38 -42.56
CA LEU A 357 6.76 4.95 -42.51
C LEU A 357 5.26 4.71 -42.64
N ASP A 358 4.89 3.65 -43.33
CA ASP A 358 3.52 3.23 -43.38
C ASP A 358 3.08 2.52 -42.05
N ARG A 359 1.81 2.19 -41.95
CA ARG A 359 1.25 1.56 -40.75
C ARG A 359 1.89 0.21 -40.43
N GLU A 360 2.20 -0.59 -41.47
CA GLU A 360 2.77 -1.92 -41.29
C GLU A 360 4.23 -1.81 -40.84
N GLU A 361 5.00 -0.92 -41.42
CA GLU A 361 6.39 -0.64 -41.03
C GLU A 361 6.48 -0.13 -39.59
N ARG A 362 5.57 0.77 -39.16
CA ARG A 362 5.50 1.22 -37.77
C ARG A 362 5.16 0.08 -36.81
N ALA A 363 4.24 -0.81 -37.18
CA ALA A 363 3.90 -1.99 -36.37
C ALA A 363 5.09 -2.96 -36.25
N GLN A 364 5.84 -3.19 -37.35
CA GLN A 364 7.06 -4.00 -37.35
C GLN A 364 8.14 -3.37 -36.46
N LEU A 365 8.34 -2.05 -36.55
CA LEU A 365 9.29 -1.31 -35.71
C LEU A 365 8.90 -1.41 -34.24
N LEU A 366 7.63 -1.18 -33.91
CA LEU A 366 7.14 -1.31 -32.53
C LEU A 366 7.37 -2.73 -31.99
N GLY A 367 7.07 -3.75 -32.79
CA GLY A 367 7.31 -5.14 -32.44
C GLY A 367 8.80 -5.42 -32.18
N ALA A 368 9.70 -4.87 -32.98
CA ALA A 368 11.15 -5.01 -32.80
C ALA A 368 11.64 -4.32 -31.50
N LEU A 369 11.10 -3.13 -31.16
CA LEU A 369 11.44 -2.38 -29.95
C LEU A 369 10.92 -3.04 -28.68
N VAL A 370 9.77 -3.70 -28.74
CA VAL A 370 9.21 -4.52 -27.65
C VAL A 370 10.00 -5.82 -27.47
N GLY A 371 10.43 -6.42 -28.57
CA GLY A 371 11.15 -7.68 -28.63
C GLY A 371 10.30 -8.89 -28.21
N GLU A 372 10.92 -10.07 -28.21
CA GLU A 372 10.30 -11.30 -27.74
C GLU A 372 10.20 -11.32 -26.20
N ARG A 373 8.99 -11.32 -25.69
CA ARG A 373 8.72 -11.29 -24.25
C ARG A 373 8.29 -12.66 -23.75
N ALA A 374 9.21 -13.42 -23.15
CA ALA A 374 8.92 -14.72 -22.55
C ALA A 374 8.03 -14.63 -21.28
N ASN A 375 7.97 -13.50 -20.66
CA ASN A 375 7.11 -13.23 -19.50
C ASN A 375 6.93 -11.72 -19.28
N ARG A 376 5.93 -11.32 -18.47
CA ARG A 376 5.60 -9.92 -18.17
C ARG A 376 6.72 -9.10 -17.49
N ARG A 377 7.80 -9.72 -17.01
CA ARG A 377 8.95 -9.00 -16.42
C ARG A 377 9.91 -8.49 -17.49
N HIS A 378 9.85 -9.02 -18.71
CA HIS A 378 10.55 -8.45 -19.85
C HIS A 378 9.81 -7.18 -20.26
N ARG A 379 10.41 -6.04 -19.96
CA ARG A 379 9.82 -4.72 -20.24
C ARG A 379 10.53 -4.04 -21.38
N PRO A 380 9.83 -3.29 -22.24
CA PRO A 380 10.46 -2.48 -23.27
C PRO A 380 11.37 -1.40 -22.67
N GLY A 381 12.16 -0.76 -23.51
CA GLY A 381 13.07 0.33 -23.15
C GLY A 381 12.34 1.55 -22.57
N ARG A 382 13.14 2.52 -22.09
CA ARG A 382 12.58 3.74 -21.47
C ARG A 382 11.93 4.69 -22.48
N GLY A 383 12.17 4.55 -23.77
CA GLY A 383 11.45 5.31 -24.79
C GLY A 383 9.92 5.19 -24.71
N PHE A 384 9.40 4.07 -24.15
CA PHE A 384 7.98 3.90 -23.85
C PHE A 384 7.46 4.84 -22.75
N GLU A 385 8.31 5.58 -22.05
CA GLU A 385 7.94 6.59 -21.07
C GLU A 385 7.54 7.94 -21.71
N ALA A 386 7.79 8.13 -23.02
CA ALA A 386 7.39 9.33 -23.77
C ALA A 386 5.87 9.45 -23.94
N LEU A 387 5.15 8.34 -23.97
CA LEU A 387 3.69 8.30 -24.12
C LEU A 387 3.02 8.14 -22.74
N ARG A 388 2.01 8.95 -22.45
CA ARG A 388 1.34 8.98 -21.12
C ARG A 388 -0.16 8.91 -21.22
N TYR A 389 -0.76 8.29 -20.22
CA TYR A 389 -2.20 8.11 -20.04
C TYR A 389 -2.63 8.61 -18.66
N ARG A 390 -3.77 9.28 -18.59
CA ARG A 390 -4.41 9.65 -17.35
C ARG A 390 -5.81 9.08 -17.30
N PHE A 391 -6.02 8.20 -16.32
CA PHE A 391 -7.32 7.59 -16.06
C PHE A 391 -7.98 8.22 -14.83
N GLU A 392 -9.31 8.39 -14.90
CA GLU A 392 -10.17 8.53 -13.74
C GLU A 392 -10.90 7.20 -13.52
N ILE A 393 -10.89 6.72 -12.28
CA ILE A 393 -11.38 5.39 -11.94
C ILE A 393 -12.28 5.50 -10.71
N VAL A 394 -13.44 4.83 -10.78
CA VAL A 394 -14.32 4.55 -9.63
C VAL A 394 -14.34 3.05 -9.43
N SER A 395 -13.77 2.57 -8.34
CA SER A 395 -13.76 1.15 -7.97
C SER A 395 -13.90 0.97 -6.47
N ASP A 396 -14.15 -0.27 -6.00
CA ASP A 396 -14.14 -0.55 -4.57
C ASP A 396 -12.78 -0.19 -3.94
N TYR A 397 -12.80 0.19 -2.65
CA TYR A 397 -11.61 0.58 -1.92
C TYR A 397 -10.58 -0.56 -1.85
N GLY A 398 -11.05 -1.81 -1.85
CA GLY A 398 -10.19 -2.99 -1.91
C GLY A 398 -9.36 -3.06 -3.19
N ALA A 399 -9.95 -2.75 -4.37
CA ALA A 399 -9.23 -2.68 -5.64
C ALA A 399 -8.25 -1.49 -5.68
N PHE A 400 -8.69 -0.31 -5.25
CA PHE A 400 -7.84 0.88 -5.12
C PHE A 400 -6.57 0.59 -4.32
N ARG A 401 -6.68 -0.11 -3.17
CA ARG A 401 -5.53 -0.47 -2.33
C ARG A 401 -4.47 -1.28 -3.07
N ASP A 402 -4.86 -2.13 -4.01
CA ASP A 402 -3.95 -2.94 -4.81
C ASP A 402 -3.32 -2.14 -5.96
N LEU A 403 -4.07 -1.23 -6.58
CA LEU A 403 -3.61 -0.38 -7.68
C LEU A 403 -2.70 0.75 -7.20
N GLN A 404 -2.99 1.34 -6.05
CA GLN A 404 -2.20 2.41 -5.42
C GLN A 404 -0.75 1.97 -5.08
N ARG A 405 -0.48 0.65 -4.99
CA ARG A 405 0.87 0.13 -4.72
C ARG A 405 1.85 0.30 -5.87
N HIS A 406 1.40 0.66 -7.06
CA HIS A 406 2.27 1.01 -8.17
C HIS A 406 2.91 2.38 -7.93
N ARG A 407 4.26 2.46 -8.02
CA ARG A 407 5.02 3.64 -7.61
C ARG A 407 5.45 4.52 -8.78
N MET A 408 5.58 3.95 -9.98
CA MET A 408 6.03 4.67 -11.18
C MET A 408 4.89 5.41 -11.89
N LEU A 409 3.93 5.90 -11.10
CA LEU A 409 2.77 6.65 -11.55
C LEU A 409 2.41 7.76 -10.55
N THR A 410 1.57 8.69 -10.96
CA THR A 410 0.93 9.64 -10.05
C THR A 410 -0.46 9.13 -9.70
N CYS A 411 -0.69 8.83 -8.43
CA CYS A 411 -2.00 8.44 -7.91
C CYS A 411 -2.53 9.54 -6.99
N GLN A 412 -3.72 10.06 -7.32
CA GLN A 412 -4.48 10.98 -6.48
C GLN A 412 -5.84 10.38 -6.23
N TRP A 413 -6.35 10.50 -5.02
CA TRP A 413 -7.65 9.93 -4.64
C TRP A 413 -8.46 10.89 -3.78
N GLN A 414 -9.76 10.80 -3.91
CA GLN A 414 -10.72 11.51 -3.09
C GLN A 414 -10.87 10.84 -1.72
N ARG A 415 -11.54 11.51 -0.79
CA ARG A 415 -11.91 10.89 0.49
C ARG A 415 -12.86 9.71 0.23
N LEU A 416 -12.70 8.64 0.98
CA LEU A 416 -13.64 7.53 0.96
C LEU A 416 -14.94 7.98 1.65
N THR A 417 -16.06 7.91 0.92
CA THR A 417 -17.41 8.25 1.38
C THR A 417 -18.39 7.18 0.92
N PRO A 418 -19.61 7.09 1.47
CA PRO A 418 -20.62 6.15 1.00
C PRO A 418 -21.29 6.60 -0.30
N ASP A 419 -21.06 7.83 -0.77
CA ASP A 419 -21.81 8.48 -1.85
C ASP A 419 -21.69 7.78 -3.23
N LEU A 420 -20.57 7.08 -3.47
CA LEU A 420 -20.35 6.30 -4.69
C LEU A 420 -20.90 4.87 -4.61
N GLY A 421 -21.65 4.57 -3.54
CA GLY A 421 -22.24 3.26 -3.30
C GLY A 421 -21.21 2.15 -3.04
N ALA A 422 -21.68 0.91 -2.93
CA ALA A 422 -20.90 -0.29 -2.72
C ALA A 422 -21.34 -1.41 -3.66
N GLY A 423 -20.46 -2.39 -3.89
CA GLY A 423 -20.76 -3.55 -4.70
C GLY A 423 -20.79 -4.84 -3.87
N ILE A 424 -21.76 -5.70 -4.13
CA ILE A 424 -21.82 -7.05 -3.55
C ILE A 424 -21.52 -8.04 -4.68
N PRO A 425 -20.51 -8.93 -4.54
CA PRO A 425 -20.24 -9.94 -5.53
C PRO A 425 -21.45 -10.88 -5.71
N GLU A 426 -21.77 -11.28 -6.95
CA GLU A 426 -22.87 -12.19 -7.21
C GLU A 426 -22.67 -13.53 -6.51
N GLU A 427 -21.45 -14.02 -6.46
CA GLU A 427 -21.09 -15.26 -5.77
C GLU A 427 -21.41 -15.22 -4.26
N VAL A 428 -21.44 -14.03 -3.64
CA VAL A 428 -21.86 -13.86 -2.24
C VAL A 428 -23.37 -14.06 -2.09
N ARG A 429 -24.15 -13.59 -3.08
CA ARG A 429 -25.59 -13.83 -3.15
C ARG A 429 -25.91 -15.32 -3.40
N GLU A 430 -25.19 -15.94 -4.34
CA GLU A 430 -25.30 -17.38 -4.61
C GLU A 430 -24.94 -18.24 -3.39
N ALA A 431 -24.00 -17.79 -2.56
CA ALA A 431 -23.63 -18.45 -1.32
C ALA A 431 -24.64 -18.25 -0.18
N GLY A 432 -25.74 -17.49 -0.42
CA GLY A 432 -26.81 -17.26 0.54
C GLY A 432 -26.48 -16.29 1.68
N VAL A 433 -25.42 -15.48 1.55
CA VAL A 433 -25.01 -14.52 2.57
C VAL A 433 -25.13 -13.05 2.08
N GLY A 434 -25.92 -12.82 1.03
CA GLY A 434 -26.12 -11.49 0.45
C GLY A 434 -26.77 -10.50 1.40
N GLU A 435 -27.79 -10.93 2.16
CA GLU A 435 -28.52 -10.10 3.13
C GLU A 435 -27.60 -9.67 4.29
N GLU A 436 -26.79 -10.59 4.82
CA GLU A 436 -25.77 -10.26 5.82
C GLU A 436 -24.75 -9.26 5.29
N PHE A 437 -24.35 -9.39 4.03
CA PHE A 437 -23.43 -8.45 3.41
C PHE A 437 -24.08 -7.06 3.31
N GLU A 438 -25.33 -6.97 2.87
CA GLU A 438 -26.11 -5.73 2.82
C GLU A 438 -26.21 -5.08 4.21
N ARG A 439 -26.56 -5.88 5.23
CA ARG A 439 -26.62 -5.42 6.62
C ARG A 439 -25.30 -4.82 7.10
N ALA A 440 -24.17 -5.46 6.80
CA ALA A 440 -22.88 -4.93 7.19
C ALA A 440 -22.54 -3.59 6.48
N LEU A 441 -22.96 -3.42 5.22
CA LEU A 441 -22.83 -2.15 4.51
C LEU A 441 -23.70 -1.06 5.12
N GLU A 442 -24.92 -1.37 5.57
CA GLU A 442 -25.80 -0.43 6.26
C GLU A 442 -25.16 0.03 7.57
N VAL A 443 -24.74 -0.90 8.44
CA VAL A 443 -24.04 -0.60 9.71
C VAL A 443 -22.82 0.29 9.46
N SER A 444 -22.06 0.00 8.43
CA SER A 444 -20.88 0.74 8.02
C SER A 444 -21.21 2.18 7.62
N ARG A 445 -22.27 2.39 6.83
CA ARG A 445 -22.74 3.71 6.39
C ARG A 445 -23.31 4.50 7.56
N ASP A 446 -24.20 3.91 8.35
CA ASP A 446 -24.85 4.58 9.47
C ASP A 446 -23.82 5.08 10.48
N GLU A 447 -22.78 4.28 10.74
CA GLU A 447 -21.68 4.69 11.62
C GLU A 447 -20.82 5.81 11.00
N TYR A 448 -20.57 5.78 9.69
CA TYR A 448 -19.91 6.89 8.98
C TYR A 448 -20.69 8.19 9.16
N GLU A 449 -22.01 8.16 8.95
CA GLU A 449 -22.89 9.32 9.06
C GLU A 449 -22.91 9.85 10.49
N ARG A 450 -23.02 8.97 11.51
CA ARG A 450 -22.93 9.33 12.92
C ARG A 450 -21.61 10.06 13.25
N LEU A 451 -20.48 9.56 12.74
CA LEU A 451 -19.18 10.19 12.96
C LEU A 451 -19.09 11.58 12.29
N VAL A 452 -19.67 11.75 11.09
CA VAL A 452 -19.75 13.05 10.42
C VAL A 452 -20.59 14.04 11.23
N GLU A 453 -21.75 13.61 11.71
CA GLU A 453 -22.64 14.43 12.57
C GLU A 453 -21.96 14.82 13.88
N ALA A 454 -21.13 13.95 14.43
CA ALA A 454 -20.32 14.22 15.62
C ALA A 454 -19.11 15.15 15.36
N GLY A 455 -18.95 15.69 14.14
CA GLY A 455 -17.82 16.54 13.76
C GLY A 455 -16.50 15.79 13.55
N LEU A 456 -16.54 14.45 13.41
CA LEU A 456 -15.39 13.58 13.20
C LEU A 456 -15.24 13.18 11.71
N GLY A 457 -15.57 14.08 10.80
CA GLY A 457 -15.57 13.82 9.36
C GLY A 457 -14.24 13.31 8.79
N GLU A 458 -13.10 13.69 9.38
CA GLU A 458 -11.79 13.16 8.99
C GLU A 458 -11.62 11.68 9.36
N GLN A 459 -12.22 11.25 10.46
CA GLN A 459 -12.14 9.87 10.96
C GLN A 459 -13.29 8.99 10.46
N ALA A 460 -14.38 9.58 9.95
CA ALA A 460 -15.56 8.84 9.49
C ALA A 460 -15.22 7.72 8.48
N PRO A 461 -14.26 7.89 7.54
CA PRO A 461 -13.85 6.83 6.62
C PRO A 461 -13.40 5.52 7.28
N TYR A 462 -12.99 5.53 8.56
CA TYR A 462 -12.63 4.29 9.28
C TYR A 462 -13.79 3.31 9.36
N ALA A 463 -15.03 3.82 9.44
CA ALA A 463 -16.22 2.98 9.53
C ALA A 463 -16.56 2.26 8.22
N LEU A 464 -16.11 2.77 7.06
CA LEU A 464 -16.54 2.27 5.77
C LEU A 464 -15.89 0.96 5.38
N SER A 465 -16.72 -0.01 4.99
CA SER A 465 -16.30 -1.29 4.44
C SER A 465 -15.55 -1.14 3.12
N LEU A 466 -14.59 -2.05 2.85
CA LEU A 466 -13.75 -2.02 1.64
C LEU A 466 -14.54 -2.20 0.33
N ALA A 467 -15.81 -2.61 0.39
CA ALA A 467 -16.71 -2.69 -0.74
C ALA A 467 -17.20 -1.31 -1.22
N TYR A 468 -17.15 -0.27 -0.35
CA TYR A 468 -17.47 1.10 -0.78
C TYR A 468 -16.50 1.60 -1.83
N ARG A 469 -17.03 2.33 -2.80
CA ARG A 469 -16.25 2.83 -3.93
C ARG A 469 -15.53 4.12 -3.58
N ILE A 470 -14.40 4.30 -4.23
CA ILE A 470 -13.58 5.51 -4.15
C ILE A 470 -13.23 5.98 -5.54
N ARG A 471 -13.18 7.30 -5.75
CA ARG A 471 -12.71 7.91 -7.00
C ARG A 471 -11.23 8.27 -6.88
N TYR A 472 -10.47 7.93 -7.90
CA TYR A 472 -9.04 8.25 -7.96
C TYR A 472 -8.57 8.40 -9.40
N THR A 473 -7.44 9.09 -9.57
CA THR A 473 -6.78 9.18 -10.85
C THR A 473 -5.45 8.42 -10.83
N LEU A 474 -5.15 7.76 -11.94
CA LEU A 474 -3.84 7.20 -12.24
C LEU A 474 -3.27 7.91 -13.47
N ASP A 475 -2.14 8.59 -13.31
CA ASP A 475 -1.39 9.22 -14.39
C ASP A 475 -0.06 8.46 -14.54
N LEU A 476 0.12 7.76 -15.66
CA LEU A 476 1.20 6.80 -15.89
C LEU A 476 1.65 6.80 -17.35
N ASN A 477 2.94 6.51 -17.58
CA ASN A 477 3.46 6.33 -18.91
C ASN A 477 3.12 4.94 -19.49
N ALA A 478 3.31 4.74 -20.79
CA ALA A 478 2.97 3.48 -21.46
C ALA A 478 3.76 2.28 -20.92
N ARG A 479 5.01 2.48 -20.47
CA ARG A 479 5.84 1.43 -19.87
C ARG A 479 5.27 0.94 -18.52
N GLU A 480 4.81 1.86 -17.66
CA GLU A 480 4.16 1.51 -16.40
C GLU A 480 2.73 1.00 -16.62
N ALA A 481 2.01 1.51 -17.63
CA ALA A 481 0.70 0.99 -18.02
C ALA A 481 0.79 -0.49 -18.41
N MET A 482 1.75 -0.87 -19.25
CA MET A 482 2.03 -2.26 -19.58
C MET A 482 2.31 -3.10 -18.32
N HIS A 483 3.17 -2.61 -17.42
CA HIS A 483 3.49 -3.32 -16.18
C HIS A 483 2.28 -3.51 -15.28
N LEU A 484 1.51 -2.44 -15.04
CA LEU A 484 0.34 -2.45 -14.17
C LEU A 484 -0.73 -3.38 -14.74
N ILE A 485 -1.08 -3.18 -16.01
CA ILE A 485 -2.19 -3.89 -16.66
C ILE A 485 -1.89 -5.40 -16.72
N GLU A 486 -0.72 -5.80 -17.19
CA GLU A 486 -0.34 -7.22 -17.25
C GLU A 486 -0.21 -7.88 -15.87
N LEU A 487 0.22 -7.14 -14.84
CA LEU A 487 0.26 -7.66 -13.49
C LEU A 487 -1.13 -7.80 -12.90
N ARG A 488 -1.98 -6.78 -13.08
CA ARG A 488 -3.28 -6.70 -12.39
C ARG A 488 -4.40 -7.42 -13.12
N SER A 489 -4.31 -7.64 -14.42
CA SER A 489 -5.22 -8.52 -15.15
C SER A 489 -4.95 -10.01 -14.90
N GLY A 490 -3.76 -10.36 -14.37
CA GLY A 490 -3.34 -11.76 -14.19
C GLY A 490 -4.35 -12.63 -13.42
N ARG A 491 -4.39 -13.91 -13.78
CA ARG A 491 -5.40 -14.92 -13.30
C ARG A 491 -5.54 -15.00 -11.79
N GLU A 492 -4.47 -14.80 -11.04
CA GLU A 492 -4.41 -14.92 -9.57
C GLU A 492 -4.88 -13.62 -8.87
N GLY A 493 -5.26 -12.62 -9.68
CA GLY A 493 -5.75 -11.33 -9.25
C GLY A 493 -7.16 -11.39 -8.65
N HIS A 494 -7.47 -10.42 -7.78
CA HIS A 494 -8.86 -10.26 -7.33
C HIS A 494 -9.73 -9.75 -8.48
N PRO A 495 -10.95 -10.27 -8.68
CA PRO A 495 -11.82 -9.91 -9.80
C PRO A 495 -11.99 -8.41 -10.01
N THR A 496 -12.19 -7.63 -8.94
CA THR A 496 -12.47 -6.20 -9.04
C THR A 496 -11.31 -5.38 -9.64
N TYR A 497 -10.06 -5.56 -9.18
CA TYR A 497 -8.96 -4.84 -9.80
C TYR A 497 -8.53 -5.43 -11.16
N ARG A 498 -8.84 -6.71 -11.41
CA ARG A 498 -8.66 -7.29 -12.75
C ARG A 498 -9.57 -6.61 -13.76
N ALA A 499 -10.85 -6.40 -13.41
CA ALA A 499 -11.79 -5.68 -14.26
C ALA A 499 -11.30 -4.25 -14.57
N VAL A 500 -10.76 -3.54 -13.57
CA VAL A 500 -10.15 -2.21 -13.80
C VAL A 500 -8.98 -2.30 -14.79
N ALA A 501 -8.06 -3.25 -14.61
CA ALA A 501 -6.89 -3.39 -15.48
C ALA A 501 -7.29 -3.78 -16.93
N GLN A 502 -8.31 -4.64 -17.10
CA GLN A 502 -8.87 -5.00 -18.40
C GLN A 502 -9.50 -3.80 -19.08
N ALA A 503 -10.33 -3.03 -18.37
CA ALA A 503 -10.93 -1.81 -18.90
C ALA A 503 -9.87 -0.75 -19.27
N MET A 504 -8.80 -0.58 -18.48
CA MET A 504 -7.67 0.28 -18.86
C MET A 504 -7.02 -0.17 -20.18
N HIS A 505 -6.82 -1.48 -20.37
CA HIS A 505 -6.30 -2.04 -21.62
C HIS A 505 -7.21 -1.71 -22.81
N GLU A 506 -8.52 -1.89 -22.67
CA GLU A 506 -9.51 -1.58 -23.71
C GLU A 506 -9.49 -0.09 -24.10
N ARG A 507 -9.39 0.80 -23.11
CA ARG A 507 -9.30 2.25 -23.37
C ARG A 507 -7.99 2.61 -24.10
N ILE A 508 -6.86 1.99 -23.76
CA ILE A 508 -5.61 2.18 -24.49
C ILE A 508 -5.73 1.62 -25.91
N ALA A 509 -6.33 0.44 -26.09
CA ALA A 509 -6.50 -0.17 -27.41
C ALA A 509 -7.32 0.72 -28.37
N ALA A 510 -8.27 1.49 -27.84
CA ALA A 510 -9.08 2.41 -28.64
C ALA A 510 -8.29 3.60 -29.18
N VAL A 511 -7.21 4.04 -28.51
CA VAL A 511 -6.41 5.22 -28.91
C VAL A 511 -5.04 4.83 -29.45
N HIS A 512 -4.41 3.81 -28.89
CA HIS A 512 -3.08 3.31 -29.29
C HIS A 512 -3.09 1.78 -29.42
N PRO A 513 -3.63 1.26 -30.53
CA PRO A 513 -3.79 -0.18 -30.73
C PRO A 513 -2.46 -0.95 -30.79
N GLY A 514 -1.39 -0.32 -31.27
CA GLY A 514 -0.05 -0.91 -31.29
C GLY A 514 0.51 -1.14 -29.90
N VAL A 515 0.38 -0.14 -29.02
CA VAL A 515 0.80 -0.24 -27.62
C VAL A 515 0.00 -1.32 -26.88
N ALA A 516 -1.32 -1.37 -27.09
CA ALA A 516 -2.18 -2.39 -26.50
C ALA A 516 -1.81 -3.80 -27.00
N ALA A 517 -1.55 -3.99 -28.27
CA ALA A 517 -1.10 -5.26 -28.85
C ALA A 517 0.26 -5.72 -28.28
N ALA A 518 1.14 -4.79 -27.93
CA ALA A 518 2.42 -5.08 -27.27
C ALA A 518 2.26 -5.63 -25.84
N MET A 519 1.10 -5.45 -25.20
CA MET A 519 0.77 -5.98 -23.86
C MET A 519 0.36 -7.46 -23.94
N SER A 520 1.26 -8.31 -24.41
CA SER A 520 0.99 -9.72 -24.74
C SER A 520 0.65 -10.63 -23.54
N HIS A 521 0.77 -10.14 -22.31
CA HIS A 521 0.50 -10.90 -21.10
C HIS A 521 -0.77 -10.44 -20.34
N VAL A 522 -1.65 -9.69 -21.00
CA VAL A 522 -2.96 -9.32 -20.45
C VAL A 522 -3.89 -10.54 -20.44
N ASP A 523 -4.46 -10.85 -19.30
CA ASP A 523 -5.52 -11.85 -19.19
C ASP A 523 -6.89 -11.16 -19.29
N THR A 524 -7.61 -11.43 -20.38
CA THR A 524 -8.93 -10.85 -20.66
C THR A 524 -10.10 -11.73 -20.20
N SER A 525 -9.83 -12.88 -19.57
CA SER A 525 -10.89 -13.80 -19.12
C SER A 525 -11.68 -13.21 -17.94
N VAL A 526 -13.00 -13.37 -17.97
CA VAL A 526 -13.93 -12.83 -16.97
C VAL A 526 -14.68 -13.90 -16.18
N GLU A 527 -14.52 -15.17 -16.53
CA GLU A 527 -15.25 -16.26 -15.89
C GLU A 527 -14.88 -16.45 -14.42
N PRO A 528 -15.86 -16.70 -13.52
CA PRO A 528 -15.60 -17.09 -12.14
C PRO A 528 -14.78 -18.38 -12.07
N ARG A 529 -13.74 -18.39 -11.21
CA ARG A 529 -12.83 -19.54 -11.07
C ARG A 529 -12.19 -19.59 -9.69
N LEU A 530 -11.47 -20.67 -9.42
CA LEU A 530 -10.50 -20.70 -8.32
C LEU A 530 -9.22 -20.03 -8.79
N GLU A 531 -9.08 -18.74 -8.57
CA GLU A 531 -8.02 -17.88 -9.13
C GLU A 531 -6.62 -18.39 -8.79
N ARG A 532 -6.45 -19.03 -7.63
CA ARG A 532 -5.14 -19.42 -7.09
C ARG A 532 -4.78 -20.88 -7.22
N ILE A 533 -5.68 -21.71 -7.73
CA ILE A 533 -5.47 -23.17 -7.75
C ILE A 533 -4.12 -23.56 -8.40
N MET A 534 -3.77 -22.93 -9.52
CA MET A 534 -2.51 -23.23 -10.22
C MET A 534 -1.26 -22.84 -9.43
N SER A 535 -1.30 -21.72 -8.69
CA SER A 535 -0.17 -21.30 -7.86
C SER A 535 -0.05 -22.17 -6.60
N GLU A 536 -1.17 -22.59 -6.03
CA GLU A 536 -1.18 -23.49 -4.88
C GLU A 536 -0.66 -24.88 -5.24
N ILE A 537 -1.02 -25.41 -6.41
CA ILE A 537 -0.47 -26.67 -6.95
C ILE A 537 1.06 -26.54 -7.13
N ARG A 538 1.53 -25.47 -7.75
CA ARG A 538 2.99 -25.23 -7.91
C ARG A 538 3.71 -25.15 -6.57
N THR A 539 3.12 -24.48 -5.60
CA THR A 539 3.67 -24.33 -4.25
C THR A 539 3.72 -25.67 -3.52
N HIS A 540 2.65 -26.45 -3.59
CA HIS A 540 2.58 -27.78 -3.02
C HIS A 540 3.67 -28.71 -3.61
N ARG A 541 3.80 -28.76 -4.95
CA ARG A 541 4.84 -29.57 -5.62
C ARG A 541 6.25 -29.20 -5.17
N LYS A 542 6.54 -27.90 -5.00
CA LYS A 542 7.84 -27.43 -4.49
C LYS A 542 8.10 -27.87 -3.06
N ARG A 543 7.09 -27.84 -2.18
CA ARG A 543 7.23 -28.28 -0.79
C ARG A 543 7.52 -29.79 -0.71
N VAL A 544 6.74 -30.59 -1.45
CA VAL A 544 6.97 -32.04 -1.52
C VAL A 544 8.35 -32.38 -2.06
N SER A 545 8.81 -31.69 -3.11
CA SER A 545 10.17 -31.91 -3.67
C SER A 545 11.30 -31.47 -2.73
N ALA A 546 11.03 -30.56 -1.79
CA ALA A 546 11.98 -30.10 -0.77
C ALA A 546 11.94 -30.95 0.52
N GLY A 547 11.18 -32.05 0.55
CA GLY A 547 11.12 -32.96 1.69
C GLY A 547 10.29 -32.45 2.88
N HIS A 548 9.51 -31.40 2.70
CA HIS A 548 8.58 -30.92 3.73
C HIS A 548 7.27 -31.70 3.60
N SER A 549 7.04 -32.69 4.48
CA SER A 549 5.73 -33.32 4.68
C SER A 549 4.74 -32.30 5.26
N GLU A 550 3.45 -32.44 4.91
CA GLU A 550 2.34 -31.60 5.41
C GLU A 550 2.15 -31.68 6.92
#